data_4392e9d345844254f56f69e864b24b4b
#
_entry.id   4392e9d345844254f56f69e864b24b4b
#
_cell.length_a   1.000
_cell.length_b   1.000
_cell.length_c   1.000
_cell.angle_alpha   90.00
_cell.angle_beta   90.00
_cell.angle_gamma   90.00
#
_symmetry.space_group_name_H-M   'P 1'
#
loop_
_entity.id
_entity.type
_entity.pdbx_description
1 polymer ?
#
loop_
_entity_poly.entity_id
_entity_poly.type
_entity_poly.pdbx_seq_one_letter_code
_entity_poly.pdbx_strand_id
1 'polypeptide(L)'
;NRSPAHLLAEVILVDDASTLPRLGQELQDWVDTTDKVKLIRNPERRGLMVTRMKGVLESSSQVLTFLDSHIEATEGWLEPLMERIYLNPKAIACPVIEEVNDKTLQYKFVTRDLVGVFHWNLDFDWQEVEREDWRPYETPVMAGGLFTMR
;
A
#
# COMPACT_ATOMS: atom_id res chain seq x y z
N ASN A 1 13.48 -3.98 6.59
CA ASN A 1 14.20 -2.95 7.37
C ASN A 1 14.23 -1.56 6.71
N ARG A 2 13.36 -1.30 5.72
CA ARG A 2 13.25 0.01 5.05
C ARG A 2 12.16 0.90 5.66
N SER A 3 11.42 0.38 6.64
CA SER A 3 10.38 1.14 7.34
C SER A 3 10.90 1.59 8.71
N PRO A 4 10.69 2.85 9.10
CA PRO A 4 11.15 3.36 10.38
C PRO A 4 10.38 2.70 11.53
N ALA A 5 11.08 2.00 12.39
CA ALA A 5 10.48 1.17 13.46
C ALA A 5 9.61 1.97 14.44
N HIS A 6 9.90 3.28 14.62
CA HIS A 6 9.15 4.16 15.52
C HIS A 6 7.82 4.65 14.93
N LEU A 7 7.66 4.63 13.60
CA LEU A 7 6.41 4.96 12.91
C LEU A 7 5.55 3.73 12.62
N LEU A 8 6.15 2.53 12.68
CA LEU A 8 5.47 1.28 12.38
C LEU A 8 4.96 0.64 13.68
N ALA A 9 3.67 0.67 13.91
CA ALA A 9 3.05 0.01 15.04
C ALA A 9 2.88 -1.49 14.79
N GLU A 10 2.29 -1.86 13.67
CA GLU A 10 1.99 -3.25 13.29
C GLU A 10 1.92 -3.41 11.76
N VAL A 11 2.07 -4.63 11.30
CA VAL A 11 1.81 -5.05 9.92
C VAL A 11 0.77 -6.17 9.97
N ILE A 12 -0.35 -5.98 9.28
CA ILE A 12 -1.42 -6.97 9.23
C ILE A 12 -1.46 -7.58 7.84
N LEU A 13 -1.16 -8.87 7.77
CA LEU A 13 -1.31 -9.68 6.57
C LEU A 13 -2.69 -10.34 6.61
N VAL A 14 -3.50 -10.10 5.60
CA VAL A 14 -4.81 -10.74 5.50
C VAL A 14 -4.81 -11.67 4.29
N ASP A 15 -4.79 -12.96 4.56
CA ASP A 15 -4.81 -14.02 3.55
C ASP A 15 -6.25 -14.37 3.18
N ASP A 16 -6.60 -14.15 1.93
CA ASP A 16 -7.95 -14.40 1.40
C ASP A 16 -8.09 -15.81 0.83
N ALA A 17 -7.89 -16.81 1.68
CA ALA A 17 -7.94 -18.24 1.34
C ALA A 17 -6.97 -18.63 0.21
N SER A 18 -5.71 -18.24 0.34
CA SER A 18 -4.66 -18.58 -0.61
C SER A 18 -4.40 -20.10 -0.63
N THR A 19 -4.16 -20.63 -1.83
CA THR A 19 -3.90 -22.06 -2.05
C THR A 19 -2.43 -22.38 -2.33
N LEU A 20 -1.58 -21.38 -2.39
CA LEU A 20 -0.15 -21.59 -2.63
C LEU A 20 0.51 -22.23 -1.38
N PRO A 21 1.28 -23.32 -1.54
CA PRO A 21 1.85 -24.06 -0.42
C PRO A 21 2.70 -23.18 0.53
N ARG A 22 3.49 -22.25 -0.02
CA ARG A 22 4.34 -21.34 0.76
C ARG A 22 3.57 -20.34 1.61
N LEU A 23 2.31 -20.07 1.30
CA LEU A 23 1.44 -19.19 2.09
C LEU A 23 0.72 -19.96 3.22
N GLY A 24 0.94 -21.26 3.35
CA GLY A 24 0.45 -22.10 4.43
C GLY A 24 1.28 -21.98 5.72
N GLN A 25 1.85 -23.10 6.15
CA GLN A 25 2.61 -23.16 7.39
C GLN A 25 3.92 -22.36 7.33
N GLU A 26 4.60 -22.34 6.18
CA GLU A 26 5.86 -21.58 6.01
C GLU A 26 5.65 -20.07 6.31
N LEU A 27 4.55 -19.48 5.83
CA LEU A 27 4.20 -18.09 6.15
C LEU A 27 3.86 -17.93 7.64
N GLN A 28 3.14 -18.88 8.24
CA GLN A 28 2.82 -18.82 9.67
C GLN A 28 4.10 -18.84 10.53
N ASP A 29 5.01 -19.77 10.26
CA ASP A 29 6.26 -19.90 10.98
C ASP A 29 7.10 -18.61 10.89
N TRP A 30 7.11 -17.96 9.71
CA TRP A 30 7.78 -16.68 9.53
C TRP A 30 7.14 -15.57 10.35
N VAL A 31 5.80 -15.47 10.35
CA VAL A 31 5.06 -14.48 11.14
C VAL A 31 5.32 -14.66 12.63
N ASP A 32 5.31 -15.89 13.11
CA ASP A 32 5.51 -16.21 14.54
C ASP A 32 6.92 -15.80 15.05
N THR A 33 7.88 -15.65 14.13
CA THR A 33 9.25 -15.19 14.44
C THR A 33 9.49 -13.72 14.13
N THR A 34 8.49 -13.00 13.60
CA THR A 34 8.66 -11.61 13.16
C THR A 34 7.83 -10.66 14.02
N ASP A 35 8.53 -9.75 14.72
CA ASP A 35 7.87 -8.75 15.55
C ASP A 35 6.92 -7.85 14.74
N LYS A 36 5.82 -7.44 15.39
CA LYS A 36 4.82 -6.52 14.86
C LYS A 36 4.02 -7.04 13.65
N VAL A 37 4.23 -8.29 13.22
CA VAL A 37 3.47 -8.87 12.10
C VAL A 37 2.35 -9.76 12.65
N LYS A 38 1.14 -9.58 12.12
CA LYS A 38 -0.04 -10.41 12.40
C LYS A 38 -0.52 -11.05 11.10
N LEU A 39 -0.92 -12.31 11.16
CA LEU A 39 -1.53 -13.00 10.04
C LEU A 39 -2.99 -13.35 10.36
N ILE A 40 -3.88 -12.94 9.49
CA ILE A 40 -5.31 -13.22 9.58
C ILE A 40 -5.70 -14.01 8.32
N ARG A 41 -6.41 -15.12 8.50
CA ARG A 41 -6.85 -15.95 7.39
C ARG A 41 -8.37 -15.91 7.24
N ASN A 42 -8.83 -15.76 6.00
CA ASN A 42 -10.22 -16.00 5.68
C ASN A 42 -10.44 -17.50 5.43
N PRO A 43 -11.53 -18.08 5.93
CA PRO A 43 -11.84 -19.50 5.69
C PRO A 43 -12.22 -19.79 4.23
N GLU A 44 -12.68 -18.77 3.52
CA GLU A 44 -13.03 -18.79 2.10
C GLU A 44 -12.70 -17.45 1.44
N ARG A 45 -12.61 -17.43 0.12
CA ARG A 45 -12.29 -16.21 -0.62
C ARG A 45 -13.43 -15.19 -0.54
N ARG A 46 -13.12 -13.99 -0.05
CA ARG A 46 -14.07 -12.88 0.16
C ARG A 46 -13.85 -11.71 -0.78
N GLY A 47 -12.71 -11.67 -1.46
CA GLY A 47 -12.31 -10.59 -2.35
C GLY A 47 -11.65 -9.41 -1.63
N LEU A 48 -11.02 -8.56 -2.43
CA LEU A 48 -10.12 -7.50 -1.97
C LEU A 48 -10.76 -6.53 -0.97
N MET A 49 -11.97 -6.06 -1.24
CA MET A 49 -12.63 -5.04 -0.42
C MET A 49 -12.93 -5.56 0.99
N VAL A 50 -13.51 -6.76 1.09
CA VAL A 50 -13.84 -7.39 2.38
C VAL A 50 -12.57 -7.70 3.15
N THR A 51 -11.55 -8.20 2.47
CA THR A 51 -10.26 -8.55 3.05
C THR A 51 -9.53 -7.32 3.62
N ARG A 52 -9.52 -6.21 2.89
CA ARG A 52 -8.98 -4.93 3.38
C ARG A 52 -9.76 -4.41 4.59
N MET A 53 -11.10 -4.45 4.55
CA MET A 53 -11.93 -4.04 5.70
C MET A 53 -11.68 -4.89 6.93
N LYS A 54 -11.41 -6.17 6.78
CA LYS A 54 -11.01 -7.03 7.90
C LYS A 54 -9.70 -6.57 8.52
N GLY A 55 -8.70 -6.22 7.72
CA GLY A 55 -7.46 -5.63 8.19
C GLY A 55 -7.68 -4.33 8.97
N VAL A 56 -8.59 -3.46 8.50
CA VAL A 56 -8.98 -2.23 9.23
C VAL A 56 -9.55 -2.54 10.60
N LEU A 57 -10.49 -3.48 10.69
CA LEU A 57 -11.16 -3.83 11.94
C LEU A 57 -10.24 -4.47 12.98
N GLU A 58 -9.17 -5.12 12.52
CA GLU A 58 -8.19 -5.79 13.38
C GLU A 58 -7.01 -4.86 13.76
N SER A 59 -6.94 -3.68 13.14
CA SER A 59 -5.89 -2.71 13.45
C SER A 59 -6.21 -1.92 14.72
N SER A 60 -5.17 -1.70 15.51
CA SER A 60 -5.19 -0.82 16.68
C SER A 60 -4.69 0.60 16.39
N SER A 61 -4.21 0.85 15.17
CA SER A 61 -3.54 2.09 14.80
C SER A 61 -4.53 3.16 14.31
N GLN A 62 -4.18 4.44 14.55
CA GLN A 62 -5.00 5.57 14.08
C GLN A 62 -4.79 5.89 12.59
N VAL A 63 -3.63 5.55 12.05
CA VAL A 63 -3.27 5.77 10.66
C VAL A 63 -3.01 4.42 10.01
N LEU A 64 -3.64 4.20 8.88
CA LEU A 64 -3.57 2.95 8.14
C LEU A 64 -2.89 3.19 6.80
N THR A 65 -1.95 2.33 6.46
CA THR A 65 -1.33 2.30 5.13
C THR A 65 -1.67 0.98 4.46
N PHE A 66 -2.35 1.07 3.33
CA PHE A 66 -2.68 -0.09 2.51
C PHE A 66 -1.58 -0.32 1.49
N LEU A 67 -1.15 -1.57 1.37
CA LEU A 67 -0.13 -1.99 0.44
C LEU A 67 -0.59 -3.25 -0.29
N ASP A 68 -0.34 -3.31 -1.58
CA ASP A 68 -0.47 -4.56 -2.33
C ASP A 68 0.64 -5.54 -1.92
N SER A 69 0.39 -6.83 -2.05
CA SER A 69 1.32 -7.88 -1.60
C SER A 69 2.58 -8.02 -2.48
N HIS A 70 2.59 -7.38 -3.65
CA HIS A 70 3.67 -7.44 -4.64
C HIS A 70 4.42 -6.11 -4.78
N ILE A 71 4.65 -5.43 -3.65
CA ILE A 71 5.41 -4.18 -3.61
C ILE A 71 6.79 -4.39 -3.02
N GLU A 72 7.68 -3.49 -3.35
CA GLU A 72 8.97 -3.31 -2.68
C GLU A 72 9.11 -1.86 -2.22
N ALA A 73 9.15 -1.65 -0.89
CA ALA A 73 9.29 -0.33 -0.32
C ALA A 73 10.73 0.19 -0.44
N THR A 74 10.91 1.46 -0.78
CA THR A 74 12.19 2.17 -0.76
C THR A 74 12.49 2.75 0.62
N GLU A 75 13.70 3.20 0.87
CA GLU A 75 14.00 3.98 2.09
C GLU A 75 13.24 5.31 2.05
N GLY A 76 12.73 5.74 3.20
CA GLY A 76 12.00 7.00 3.32
C GLY A 76 10.60 7.00 2.67
N TRP A 77 10.02 5.84 2.40
CA TRP A 77 8.72 5.75 1.74
C TRP A 77 7.54 6.17 2.63
N LEU A 78 7.63 5.92 3.94
CA LEU A 78 6.51 6.09 4.87
C LEU A 78 6.42 7.52 5.42
N GLU A 79 7.55 8.15 5.68
CA GLU A 79 7.62 9.46 6.33
C GLU A 79 6.85 10.56 5.59
N PRO A 80 6.96 10.72 4.26
CA PRO A 80 6.19 11.74 3.54
C PRO A 80 4.67 11.45 3.54
N LEU A 81 4.26 10.19 3.55
CA LEU A 81 2.85 9.84 3.66
C LEU A 81 2.29 10.20 5.03
N MET A 82 3.03 9.87 6.09
CA MET A 82 2.66 10.22 7.47
C MET A 82 2.62 11.74 7.67
N GLU A 83 3.56 12.49 7.10
CA GLU A 83 3.56 13.95 7.12
C GLU A 83 2.28 14.53 6.51
N ARG A 84 1.82 14.00 5.37
CA ARG A 84 0.58 14.46 4.73
C ARG A 84 -0.64 14.24 5.62
N ILE A 85 -0.74 13.07 6.26
CA ILE A 85 -1.83 12.77 7.19
C ILE A 85 -1.74 13.64 8.46
N TYR A 86 -0.54 13.94 8.94
CA TYR A 86 -0.35 14.84 10.08
C TYR A 86 -0.81 16.27 9.76
N LEU A 87 -0.45 16.80 8.59
CA LEU A 87 -0.83 18.15 8.15
C LEU A 87 -2.32 18.25 7.78
N ASN A 88 -2.89 17.21 7.25
CA ASN A 88 -4.31 17.14 6.91
C ASN A 88 -4.89 15.75 7.26
N PRO A 89 -5.49 15.57 8.44
CA PRO A 89 -6.05 14.29 8.88
C PRO A 89 -7.22 13.75 8.04
N LYS A 90 -7.74 14.53 7.12
CA LYS A 90 -8.80 14.11 6.18
C LYS A 90 -8.25 13.72 4.81
N ALA A 91 -6.96 13.87 4.60
CA ALA A 91 -6.34 13.48 3.34
C ALA A 91 -6.25 11.96 3.20
N ILE A 92 -6.23 11.50 1.96
CA ILE A 92 -5.73 10.20 1.56
C ILE A 92 -4.44 10.47 0.80
N ALA A 93 -3.32 10.01 1.32
CA ALA A 93 -2.01 10.22 0.72
C ALA A 93 -1.58 8.99 -0.08
N CYS A 94 -1.24 9.19 -1.35
CA CYS A 94 -0.76 8.15 -2.24
C CYS A 94 0.71 8.40 -2.59
N PRO A 95 1.57 7.37 -2.61
CA PRO A 95 2.95 7.49 -3.08
C PRO A 95 3.00 7.62 -4.60
N VAL A 96 4.12 8.09 -5.11
CA VAL A 96 4.50 7.82 -6.50
C VAL A 96 4.80 6.33 -6.64
N ILE A 97 4.24 5.69 -7.66
CA ILE A 97 4.39 4.26 -7.90
C ILE A 97 5.36 4.07 -9.06
N GLU A 98 6.47 3.42 -8.79
CA GLU A 98 7.47 3.04 -9.76
C GLU A 98 7.34 1.58 -10.16
N GLU A 99 7.94 1.20 -11.27
CA GLU A 99 7.97 -0.19 -11.72
C GLU A 99 9.23 -0.91 -11.22
N VAL A 100 9.06 -2.18 -10.88
CA VAL A 100 10.17 -3.10 -10.66
C VAL A 100 10.14 -4.17 -11.74
N ASN A 101 11.25 -4.34 -12.45
CA ASN A 101 11.35 -5.37 -13.48
C ASN A 101 11.24 -6.77 -12.83
N ASP A 102 10.32 -7.59 -13.31
CA ASP A 102 10.01 -8.91 -12.75
C ASP A 102 11.15 -9.93 -12.84
N LYS A 103 12.07 -9.73 -13.77
CA LYS A 103 13.22 -10.65 -14.02
C LYS A 103 14.51 -10.18 -13.36
N THR A 104 14.78 -8.88 -13.41
CA THR A 104 16.06 -8.32 -12.95
C THR A 104 15.95 -7.68 -11.57
N LEU A 105 14.73 -7.45 -11.06
CA LEU A 105 14.42 -6.71 -9.84
C LEU A 105 14.98 -5.27 -9.83
N GLN A 106 15.25 -4.73 -10.99
CA GLN A 106 15.72 -3.36 -11.12
C GLN A 106 14.55 -2.40 -11.12
N TYR A 107 14.69 -1.30 -10.38
CA TYR A 107 13.75 -0.20 -10.40
C TYR A 107 13.80 0.52 -11.74
N LYS A 108 12.64 0.83 -12.27
CA LYS A 108 12.44 1.68 -13.43
C LYS A 108 11.62 2.89 -13.00
N PHE A 109 12.23 4.05 -13.04
CA PHE A 109 11.51 5.30 -12.87
C PHE A 109 10.48 5.48 -13.99
N VAL A 110 9.23 5.68 -13.62
CA VAL A 110 8.16 5.91 -14.59
C VAL A 110 8.01 7.42 -14.82
N THR A 111 7.33 8.11 -13.96
CA THR A 111 7.24 9.56 -13.87
C THR A 111 6.46 9.91 -12.59
N ARG A 112 6.77 11.06 -12.02
CA ARG A 112 6.03 11.59 -10.86
C ARG A 112 4.81 12.42 -11.26
N ASP A 113 4.74 12.82 -12.49
CA ASP A 113 3.79 13.83 -13.00
C ASP A 113 2.54 13.14 -13.58
N LEU A 114 1.99 12.17 -12.80
CA LEU A 114 0.80 11.41 -13.15
C LEU A 114 -0.35 11.72 -12.20
N VAL A 115 -1.51 11.97 -12.76
CA VAL A 115 -2.78 11.99 -12.03
C VAL A 115 -3.66 10.83 -12.47
N GLY A 116 -4.38 10.23 -11.52
CA GLY A 116 -5.41 9.26 -11.85
C GLY A 116 -6.64 9.95 -12.42
N VAL A 117 -7.20 9.38 -13.45
CA VAL A 117 -8.45 9.86 -14.09
C VAL A 117 -9.40 8.70 -14.35
N PHE A 118 -10.69 9.02 -14.50
CA PHE A 118 -11.66 8.10 -15.08
C PHE A 118 -12.13 8.63 -16.43
N HIS A 119 -12.15 7.75 -17.41
CA HIS A 119 -12.84 8.01 -18.66
C HIS A 119 -14.37 7.89 -18.49
N TRP A 120 -15.14 8.33 -19.48
CA TRP A 120 -16.61 8.28 -19.44
C TRP A 120 -17.18 6.84 -19.38
N ASN A 121 -16.41 5.84 -19.80
CA ASN A 121 -16.74 4.42 -19.66
C ASN A 121 -16.37 3.85 -18.28
N LEU A 122 -15.92 4.68 -17.34
CA LEU A 122 -15.46 4.36 -15.98
C LEU A 122 -14.16 3.55 -15.92
N ASP A 123 -13.40 3.50 -17.00
CA ASP A 123 -12.06 2.93 -16.97
C ASP A 123 -11.10 3.91 -16.30
N PHE A 124 -10.28 3.37 -15.38
CA PHE A 124 -9.20 4.12 -14.73
C PHE A 124 -8.00 4.22 -15.68
N ASP A 125 -7.39 5.40 -15.73
CA ASP A 125 -6.16 5.62 -16.48
C ASP A 125 -5.24 6.63 -15.79
N TRP A 126 -4.00 6.69 -16.23
CA TRP A 126 -3.02 7.66 -15.81
C TRP A 126 -2.86 8.75 -16.87
N GLN A 127 -2.95 9.99 -16.44
CA GLN A 127 -2.72 11.15 -17.29
C GLN A 127 -1.48 11.89 -16.85
N GLU A 128 -0.58 12.17 -17.78
CA GLU A 128 0.57 13.05 -17.53
C GLU A 128 0.10 14.49 -17.38
N VAL A 129 0.72 15.19 -16.42
CA VAL A 129 0.50 16.62 -16.17
C VAL A 129 1.85 17.33 -16.12
N GLU A 130 1.94 18.50 -16.73
CA GLU A 130 3.15 19.32 -16.62
C GLU A 130 3.23 19.96 -15.24
N ARG A 131 4.38 19.80 -14.58
CA ARG A 131 4.61 20.33 -13.24
C ARG A 131 6.01 20.93 -13.12
N GLU A 132 6.05 22.11 -12.50
CA GLU A 132 7.29 22.86 -12.30
C GLU A 132 7.98 22.55 -10.97
N ASP A 133 7.28 21.92 -10.01
CA ASP A 133 7.77 21.66 -8.67
C ASP A 133 7.58 20.23 -8.17
N TRP A 134 8.19 19.93 -7.01
CA TRP A 134 8.15 18.62 -6.37
C TRP A 134 7.13 18.54 -5.22
N ARG A 135 6.30 19.55 -5.05
CA ARG A 135 5.33 19.55 -3.97
C ARG A 135 4.23 18.51 -4.22
N PRO A 136 3.70 17.88 -3.17
CA PRO A 136 2.51 17.06 -3.26
C PRO A 136 1.35 17.83 -3.88
N TYR A 137 0.53 17.13 -4.63
CA TYR A 137 -0.62 17.71 -5.34
C TYR A 137 -1.86 16.84 -5.17
N GLU A 138 -3.00 17.46 -5.41
CA GLU A 138 -4.28 16.76 -5.36
C GLU A 138 -4.55 16.05 -6.69
N THR A 139 -5.10 14.83 -6.60
CA THR A 139 -5.55 14.06 -7.74
C THR A 139 -7.05 13.77 -7.60
N PRO A 140 -7.85 13.85 -8.65
CA PRO A 140 -9.29 13.55 -8.57
C PRO A 140 -9.57 12.08 -8.29
N VAL A 141 -8.66 11.20 -8.68
CA VAL A 141 -8.77 9.75 -8.51
C VAL A 141 -7.40 9.19 -8.16
N MET A 142 -7.36 8.11 -7.41
CA MET A 142 -6.12 7.41 -7.05
C MET A 142 -6.15 5.95 -7.49
N ALA A 143 -4.99 5.37 -7.78
CA ALA A 143 -4.82 3.93 -7.84
C ALA A 143 -5.00 3.34 -6.44
N GLY A 144 -5.98 2.45 -6.27
CA GLY A 144 -6.37 1.91 -4.97
C GLY A 144 -5.38 0.90 -4.35
N GLY A 145 -4.20 0.67 -4.93
CA GLY A 145 -3.21 -0.29 -4.45
C GLY A 145 -2.44 0.18 -3.22
N LEU A 146 -1.99 1.43 -3.24
CA LEU A 146 -1.06 1.99 -2.27
C LEU A 146 -1.56 3.35 -1.78
N PHE A 147 -1.96 3.44 -0.50
CA PHE A 147 -2.40 4.71 0.09
C PHE A 147 -2.38 4.68 1.62
N THR A 148 -2.28 5.85 2.22
CA THR A 148 -2.32 6.07 3.66
C THR A 148 -3.48 6.99 4.01
N MET A 149 -4.18 6.68 5.10
CA MET A 149 -5.31 7.48 5.60
C MET A 149 -5.46 7.34 7.12
N ARG A 150 -6.26 8.21 7.71
CA ARG A 150 -6.63 8.16 9.13
C ARG A 150 -8.08 7.70 9.32
#